data_a6ee6dac88b05b4f376c79d3dcccdf0d
#
_entry.id   a6ee6dac88b05b4f376c79d3dcccdf0d
#
_cell.length_a   1.000
_cell.length_b   1.000
_cell.length_c   1.000
_cell.angle_alpha   90.00
_cell.angle_beta   90.00
_cell.angle_gamma   90.00
#
_symmetry.space_group_name_H-M   'P 1'
#
loop_
_entity.id
_entity.type
_entity.pdbx_description
1 polymer ?
#
loop_
_entity_poly.entity_id
_entity_poly.type
_entity_poly.pdbx_seq_one_letter_code
_entity_poly.pdbx_strand_id
1 'polypeptide(L)'
;AEGLGFAANEVTWTVVPFNKSYAPGDKDFDFDINQISITPKRQKAVDFSDGYYTVNQAVIAISDSPIANATTLAELQAAKLGAQVGTTSLDFITNTVQPADQPFVYNDTNDAKSALNNGQIDGIVVDLPTAYYITAAEIDNSKIVGQFPAQEGGEQFGLLFAKGNPLVSCVNEVIAGLQASGELQQIQDEWLAGEAAPYFTE
;
A
#
# COMPACT_ATOMS: atom_id res chain seq x y z
N ALA A 1 -6.89 13.80 -13.92
CA ALA A 1 -7.04 15.19 -14.35
C ALA A 1 -7.71 15.27 -15.72
N GLU A 2 -7.19 14.62 -16.74
CA GLU A 2 -7.74 14.65 -18.11
C GLU A 2 -9.21 14.23 -18.18
N GLY A 3 -9.58 13.15 -17.50
CA GLY A 3 -10.97 12.69 -17.41
C GLY A 3 -11.92 13.68 -16.72
N LEU A 4 -11.38 14.61 -15.93
CA LEU A 4 -12.11 15.73 -15.34
C LEU A 4 -12.08 17.00 -16.20
N GLY A 5 -11.42 16.97 -17.36
CA GLY A 5 -11.30 18.10 -18.28
C GLY A 5 -10.13 19.04 -18.01
N PHE A 6 -9.19 18.68 -17.14
CA PHE A 6 -7.99 19.48 -16.85
C PHE A 6 -6.80 19.00 -17.67
N ALA A 7 -6.05 19.94 -18.22
CA ALA A 7 -4.79 19.66 -18.90
C ALA A 7 -3.67 19.35 -17.89
N ALA A 8 -2.63 18.66 -18.33
CA ALA A 8 -1.51 18.27 -17.45
C ALA A 8 -0.81 19.46 -16.77
N ASN A 9 -0.75 20.62 -17.42
CA ASN A 9 -0.16 21.84 -16.86
C ASN A 9 -1.06 22.59 -15.86
N GLU A 10 -2.28 22.12 -15.66
CA GLU A 10 -3.22 22.62 -14.63
C GLU A 10 -3.15 21.80 -13.36
N VAL A 11 -2.32 20.72 -13.34
CA VAL A 11 -2.10 19.87 -12.15
C VAL A 11 -0.92 20.39 -11.36
N THR A 12 -1.14 20.64 -10.07
CA THR A 12 -0.08 20.95 -9.10
C THR A 12 0.13 19.77 -8.16
N TRP A 13 1.35 19.25 -8.12
CA TRP A 13 1.72 18.17 -7.23
C TRP A 13 2.20 18.71 -5.89
N THR A 14 1.66 18.16 -4.80
CA THR A 14 2.07 18.50 -3.44
C THR A 14 2.43 17.23 -2.65
N VAL A 15 3.43 17.33 -1.79
CA VAL A 15 3.85 16.20 -0.95
C VAL A 15 3.06 16.23 0.35
N VAL A 16 2.36 15.13 0.63
CA VAL A 16 1.58 14.96 1.86
C VAL A 16 2.13 13.78 2.64
N PRO A 17 2.55 13.97 3.91
CA PRO A 17 2.93 12.85 4.77
C PRO A 17 1.76 11.89 4.94
N PHE A 18 2.01 10.58 4.80
CA PHE A 18 0.98 9.55 4.81
C PHE A 18 -0.03 9.68 5.96
N ASN A 19 0.46 9.87 7.20
CA ASN A 19 -0.40 9.99 8.37
C ASN A 19 -1.27 11.27 8.38
N LYS A 20 -0.90 12.29 7.62
CA LYS A 20 -1.65 13.54 7.48
C LYS A 20 -2.75 13.43 6.44
N SER A 21 -2.62 12.55 5.46
CA SER A 21 -3.61 12.36 4.41
C SER A 21 -5.01 12.08 4.98
N TYR A 22 -5.11 11.11 5.87
CA TYR A 22 -6.39 10.67 6.47
C TYR A 22 -6.70 11.30 7.83
N ALA A 23 -5.91 12.28 8.28
CA ALA A 23 -6.26 13.05 9.47
C ALA A 23 -7.56 13.85 9.24
N PRO A 24 -8.41 14.04 10.24
CA PRO A 24 -9.62 14.86 10.07
C PRO A 24 -9.29 16.33 9.82
N GLY A 25 -10.20 17.06 9.17
CA GLY A 25 -10.09 18.50 8.86
C GLY A 25 -9.82 18.79 7.40
N ASP A 26 -9.64 20.08 7.11
CA ASP A 26 -9.41 20.59 5.77
C ASP A 26 -8.11 20.04 5.16
N LYS A 27 -8.05 19.99 3.85
CA LYS A 27 -6.90 19.51 3.08
C LYS A 27 -6.36 20.64 2.21
N ASP A 28 -5.03 20.65 2.04
CA ASP A 28 -4.33 21.57 1.14
C ASP A 28 -4.22 21.00 -0.29
N PHE A 29 -5.06 20.02 -0.63
CA PHE A 29 -5.13 19.35 -1.92
C PHE A 29 -6.57 19.01 -2.28
N ASP A 30 -6.86 18.85 -3.56
CA ASP A 30 -8.17 18.44 -4.06
C ASP A 30 -8.44 16.95 -3.77
N PHE A 31 -7.45 16.10 -4.05
CA PHE A 31 -7.43 14.68 -3.66
C PHE A 31 -5.99 14.16 -3.56
N ASP A 32 -5.82 13.08 -2.80
CA ASP A 32 -4.54 12.39 -2.61
C ASP A 32 -4.56 11.03 -3.33
N ILE A 33 -3.48 10.71 -4.07
CA ILE A 33 -3.28 9.46 -4.82
C ILE A 33 -2.13 8.62 -4.24
N ASN A 34 -1.86 8.70 -2.97
CA ASN A 34 -0.73 8.07 -2.30
C ASN A 34 -0.99 6.59 -1.91
N GLN A 35 -1.66 5.81 -2.76
CA GLN A 35 -1.94 4.39 -2.53
C GLN A 35 -2.56 4.11 -1.15
N ILE A 36 -3.62 4.86 -0.82
CA ILE A 36 -4.26 4.79 0.49
C ILE A 36 -5.43 3.81 0.45
N SER A 37 -5.35 2.78 1.25
CA SER A 37 -6.41 1.78 1.37
C SER A 37 -7.67 2.37 1.98
N ILE A 38 -8.80 2.07 1.36
CA ILE A 38 -10.12 2.39 1.86
C ILE A 38 -10.40 1.54 3.09
N THR A 39 -10.62 2.18 4.25
CA THR A 39 -11.00 1.46 5.47
C THR A 39 -12.15 2.17 6.20
N PRO A 40 -13.02 1.42 6.90
CA PRO A 40 -14.10 2.03 7.69
C PRO A 40 -13.60 3.02 8.75
N LYS A 41 -12.37 2.82 9.26
CA LYS A 41 -11.74 3.71 10.23
C LYS A 41 -11.39 5.05 9.58
N ARG A 42 -10.75 5.03 8.40
CA ARG A 42 -10.37 6.23 7.65
C ARG A 42 -11.60 6.99 7.12
N GLN A 43 -12.62 6.25 6.65
CA GLN A 43 -13.88 6.84 6.16
C GLN A 43 -14.67 7.65 7.19
N LYS A 44 -14.37 7.52 8.50
CA LYS A 44 -14.95 8.40 9.51
C LYS A 44 -14.43 9.84 9.42
N ALA A 45 -13.21 10.03 8.96
CA ALA A 45 -12.52 11.32 8.94
C ALA A 45 -12.41 11.95 7.55
N VAL A 46 -12.38 11.12 6.50
CA VAL A 46 -12.16 11.52 5.10
C VAL A 46 -13.13 10.77 4.19
N ASP A 47 -13.25 11.24 2.94
CA ASP A 47 -13.97 10.50 1.91
C ASP A 47 -12.98 9.85 0.92
N PHE A 48 -13.45 8.83 0.23
CA PHE A 48 -12.71 8.11 -0.79
C PHE A 48 -13.51 8.04 -2.08
N SER A 49 -12.81 7.95 -3.19
CA SER A 49 -13.40 7.47 -4.44
C SER A 49 -13.77 6.00 -4.33
N ASP A 50 -14.41 5.47 -5.36
CA ASP A 50 -14.46 4.03 -5.61
C ASP A 50 -13.04 3.47 -5.73
N GLY A 51 -12.87 2.17 -5.43
CA GLY A 51 -11.57 1.52 -5.51
C GLY A 51 -11.06 1.44 -6.94
N TYR A 52 -9.80 1.84 -7.13
CA TYR A 52 -9.15 1.76 -8.45
C TYR A 52 -8.12 0.64 -8.56
N TYR A 53 -7.72 0.01 -7.47
CA TYR A 53 -6.75 -1.08 -7.44
C TYR A 53 -7.03 -2.01 -6.25
N THR A 54 -7.06 -3.33 -6.48
CA THR A 54 -7.12 -4.32 -5.40
C THR A 54 -5.70 -4.73 -5.04
N VAL A 55 -5.35 -4.63 -3.77
CA VAL A 55 -3.98 -4.80 -3.28
C VAL A 55 -3.85 -6.00 -2.35
N ASN A 56 -2.73 -6.72 -2.49
CA ASN A 56 -2.29 -7.74 -1.55
C ASN A 56 -1.21 -7.16 -0.64
N GLN A 57 -1.11 -7.69 0.58
CA GLN A 57 0.04 -7.46 1.46
C GLN A 57 1.19 -8.37 1.04
N ALA A 58 2.42 -7.87 1.15
CA ALA A 58 3.62 -8.63 0.80
C ALA A 58 4.73 -8.45 1.84
N VAL A 59 5.60 -9.44 1.94
CA VAL A 59 6.78 -9.42 2.80
C VAL A 59 8.01 -9.19 1.96
N ILE A 60 8.82 -8.20 2.33
CA ILE A 60 10.16 -7.98 1.80
C ILE A 60 11.20 -8.39 2.84
N ALA A 61 12.25 -9.04 2.39
CA ALA A 61 13.43 -9.34 3.18
C ALA A 61 14.72 -9.14 2.37
N ILE A 62 15.86 -8.97 3.05
CA ILE A 62 17.17 -9.09 2.38
C ILE A 62 17.48 -10.57 2.15
N SER A 63 18.29 -10.86 1.13
CA SER A 63 18.48 -12.22 0.60
C SER A 63 19.08 -13.21 1.60
N ASP A 64 19.78 -12.72 2.60
CA ASP A 64 20.38 -13.51 3.70
C ASP A 64 19.56 -13.47 5.00
N SER A 65 18.38 -12.87 4.99
CA SER A 65 17.46 -12.89 6.12
C SER A 65 17.01 -14.31 6.45
N PRO A 66 16.76 -14.64 7.74
CA PRO A 66 16.22 -15.95 8.15
C PRO A 66 14.93 -16.33 7.42
N ILE A 67 14.12 -15.34 6.99
CA ILE A 67 12.84 -15.56 6.31
C ILE A 67 12.92 -15.42 4.80
N ALA A 68 14.12 -15.23 4.22
CA ALA A 68 14.25 -15.00 2.77
C ALA A 68 13.65 -16.11 1.89
N ASN A 69 13.52 -17.32 2.42
CA ASN A 69 12.94 -18.47 1.73
C ASN A 69 11.69 -19.02 2.44
N ALA A 70 11.07 -18.23 3.30
CA ALA A 70 9.82 -18.62 3.94
C ALA A 70 8.70 -18.78 2.89
N THR A 71 7.89 -19.80 3.05
CA THR A 71 6.77 -20.14 2.15
C THR A 71 5.44 -20.26 2.88
N THR A 72 5.48 -20.28 4.21
CA THR A 72 4.30 -20.46 5.05
C THR A 72 4.13 -19.31 6.04
N LEU A 73 2.89 -19.09 6.46
CA LEU A 73 2.56 -18.14 7.52
C LEU A 73 3.26 -18.48 8.84
N ALA A 74 3.36 -19.77 9.16
CA ALA A 74 4.00 -20.24 10.38
C ALA A 74 5.50 -19.85 10.47
N GLU A 75 6.21 -19.84 9.35
CA GLU A 75 7.63 -19.42 9.30
C GLU A 75 7.77 -17.91 9.59
N LEU A 76 6.78 -17.11 9.25
CA LEU A 76 6.76 -15.67 9.53
C LEU A 76 6.44 -15.36 10.99
N GLN A 77 5.77 -16.26 11.70
CA GLN A 77 5.41 -16.04 13.11
C GLN A 77 6.62 -16.01 14.06
N ALA A 78 7.74 -16.59 13.67
CA ALA A 78 8.99 -16.51 14.42
C ALA A 78 9.85 -15.30 14.04
N ALA A 79 9.46 -14.53 13.03
CA ALA A 79 10.24 -13.45 12.47
C ALA A 79 10.00 -12.10 13.15
N LYS A 80 11.04 -11.27 13.14
CA LYS A 80 10.94 -9.86 13.53
C LYS A 80 10.41 -9.07 12.34
N LEU A 81 9.11 -8.82 12.31
CA LEU A 81 8.45 -8.08 11.26
C LEU A 81 8.20 -6.63 11.65
N GLY A 82 8.33 -5.73 10.70
CA GLY A 82 8.08 -4.30 10.90
C GLY A 82 7.20 -3.69 9.81
N ALA A 83 6.54 -2.58 10.16
CA ALA A 83 5.78 -1.74 9.23
C ALA A 83 5.65 -0.31 9.76
N GLN A 84 5.19 0.60 8.89
CA GLN A 84 4.89 1.96 9.25
C GLN A 84 3.63 2.04 10.11
N VAL A 85 3.63 2.92 11.10
CA VAL A 85 2.47 3.19 11.96
C VAL A 85 1.26 3.65 11.14
N GLY A 86 0.06 3.14 11.48
CA GLY A 86 -1.20 3.55 10.85
C GLY A 86 -1.45 2.97 9.45
N THR A 87 -0.60 2.06 8.97
CA THR A 87 -0.81 1.31 7.74
C THR A 87 -1.68 0.07 7.98
N THR A 88 -2.34 -0.37 6.93
CA THR A 88 -3.02 -1.68 6.88
C THR A 88 -2.03 -2.82 6.99
N SER A 89 -0.79 -2.64 6.54
CA SER A 89 0.30 -3.59 6.69
C SER A 89 0.65 -3.88 8.15
N LEU A 90 0.68 -2.85 9.02
CA LEU A 90 0.87 -3.04 10.46
C LEU A 90 -0.30 -3.77 11.09
N ASP A 91 -1.53 -3.40 10.71
CA ASP A 91 -2.74 -4.09 11.15
C ASP A 91 -2.73 -5.56 10.68
N PHE A 92 -2.21 -5.83 9.47
CA PHE A 92 -2.07 -7.17 8.91
C PHE A 92 -1.07 -8.03 9.71
N ILE A 93 0.12 -7.49 10.02
CA ILE A 93 1.08 -8.20 10.89
C ILE A 93 0.41 -8.57 12.21
N THR A 94 -0.28 -7.62 12.84
CA THR A 94 -0.84 -7.78 14.17
C THR A 94 -2.00 -8.78 14.20
N ASN A 95 -2.89 -8.76 13.20
CA ASN A 95 -4.16 -9.49 13.24
C ASN A 95 -4.14 -10.78 12.41
N THR A 96 -3.27 -10.87 11.39
CA THR A 96 -3.22 -12.03 10.48
C THR A 96 -1.95 -12.85 10.68
N VAL A 97 -0.77 -12.23 10.59
CA VAL A 97 0.49 -12.99 10.81
C VAL A 97 0.62 -13.42 12.26
N GLN A 98 0.31 -12.54 13.19
CA GLN A 98 0.36 -12.78 14.64
C GLN A 98 1.73 -13.33 15.10
N PRO A 99 2.83 -12.59 14.82
CA PRO A 99 4.15 -13.06 15.23
C PRO A 99 4.26 -13.21 16.75
N ALA A 100 5.18 -14.07 17.20
CA ALA A 100 5.41 -14.33 18.62
C ALA A 100 5.83 -13.07 19.39
N ASP A 101 6.65 -12.22 18.75
CA ASP A 101 7.04 -10.92 19.27
C ASP A 101 6.15 -9.82 18.70
N GLN A 102 6.00 -8.70 19.43
CA GLN A 102 5.27 -7.54 18.94
C GLN A 102 5.92 -6.99 17.64
N PRO A 103 5.12 -6.57 16.66
CA PRO A 103 5.67 -5.94 15.45
C PRO A 103 6.52 -4.70 15.76
N PHE A 104 7.57 -4.51 15.00
CA PHE A 104 8.36 -3.28 15.04
C PHE A 104 7.63 -2.16 14.30
N VAL A 105 7.33 -1.08 15.01
CA VAL A 105 6.54 0.05 14.49
C VAL A 105 7.46 1.21 14.19
N TYR A 106 7.40 1.70 12.94
CA TYR A 106 8.23 2.82 12.47
C TYR A 106 7.36 4.03 12.13
N ASN A 107 7.94 5.23 12.21
CA ASN A 107 7.22 6.46 11.88
C ASN A 107 6.91 6.56 10.38
N ASP A 108 7.83 6.09 9.55
CA ASP A 108 7.65 5.99 8.09
C ASP A 108 8.33 4.73 7.53
N THR A 109 8.07 4.45 6.26
CA THR A 109 8.63 3.27 5.58
C THR A 109 10.16 3.38 5.39
N ASN A 110 10.75 4.59 5.33
CA ASN A 110 12.21 4.74 5.21
C ASN A 110 12.92 4.28 6.49
N ASP A 111 12.33 4.55 7.66
CA ASP A 111 12.85 4.04 8.93
C ASP A 111 12.81 2.50 8.96
N ALA A 112 11.71 1.90 8.48
CA ALA A 112 11.59 0.44 8.39
C ALA A 112 12.61 -0.16 7.41
N LYS A 113 12.81 0.45 6.23
CA LYS A 113 13.85 0.06 5.26
C LYS A 113 15.26 0.13 5.85
N SER A 114 15.54 1.19 6.59
CA SER A 114 16.83 1.35 7.29
C SER A 114 17.05 0.25 8.33
N ALA A 115 16.01 -0.09 9.10
CA ALA A 115 16.07 -1.17 10.08
C ALA A 115 16.29 -2.55 9.43
N LEU A 116 15.65 -2.80 8.29
CA LEU A 116 15.84 -4.03 7.50
C LEU A 116 17.29 -4.13 7.00
N ASN A 117 17.80 -3.08 6.38
CA ASN A 117 19.19 -3.03 5.88
C ASN A 117 20.24 -3.24 6.97
N ASN A 118 19.95 -2.78 8.20
CA ASN A 118 20.82 -2.93 9.35
C ASN A 118 20.64 -4.27 10.09
N GLY A 119 19.79 -5.17 9.61
CA GLY A 119 19.51 -6.47 10.22
C GLY A 119 18.82 -6.37 11.60
N GLN A 120 18.14 -5.27 11.88
CA GLN A 120 17.39 -5.09 13.13
C GLN A 120 16.05 -5.81 13.10
N ILE A 121 15.48 -5.97 11.91
CA ILE A 121 14.28 -6.77 11.63
C ILE A 121 14.56 -7.74 10.48
N ASP A 122 13.80 -8.82 10.42
CA ASP A 122 13.95 -9.88 9.42
C ASP A 122 13.19 -9.56 8.14
N GLY A 123 12.10 -8.77 8.23
CA GLY A 123 11.29 -8.35 7.08
C GLY A 123 10.40 -7.16 7.37
N ILE A 124 9.99 -6.52 6.29
CA ILE A 124 8.93 -5.49 6.29
C ILE A 124 7.69 -6.00 5.55
N VAL A 125 6.52 -5.64 6.09
CA VAL A 125 5.24 -5.87 5.40
C VAL A 125 4.79 -4.54 4.81
N VAL A 126 4.47 -4.58 3.53
CA VAL A 126 3.97 -3.44 2.75
C VAL A 126 2.99 -3.93 1.68
N ASP A 127 2.28 -3.01 1.06
CA ASP A 127 1.47 -3.30 -0.11
C ASP A 127 2.32 -3.81 -1.27
N LEU A 128 1.81 -4.78 -2.03
CA LEU A 128 2.57 -5.45 -3.10
C LEU A 128 3.18 -4.49 -4.14
N PRO A 129 2.48 -3.44 -4.64
CA PRO A 129 3.09 -2.46 -5.54
C PRO A 129 4.28 -1.73 -4.90
N THR A 130 4.17 -1.38 -3.62
CA THR A 130 5.27 -0.80 -2.84
C THR A 130 6.43 -1.77 -2.70
N ALA A 131 6.13 -3.07 -2.51
CA ALA A 131 7.16 -4.11 -2.45
C ALA A 131 7.97 -4.21 -3.74
N TYR A 132 7.31 -4.16 -4.90
CA TYR A 132 8.01 -4.14 -6.20
C TYR A 132 8.94 -2.95 -6.33
N TYR A 133 8.47 -1.75 -5.96
CA TYR A 133 9.30 -0.56 -6.05
C TYR A 133 10.51 -0.61 -5.11
N ILE A 134 10.31 -1.00 -3.86
CA ILE A 134 11.40 -1.09 -2.87
C ILE A 134 12.46 -2.08 -3.33
N THR A 135 12.07 -3.27 -3.79
CA THR A 135 13.02 -4.31 -4.19
C THR A 135 13.71 -4.02 -5.52
N ALA A 136 13.07 -3.26 -6.42
CA ALA A 136 13.64 -2.89 -7.70
C ALA A 136 14.55 -1.66 -7.66
N ALA A 137 14.28 -0.70 -6.74
CA ALA A 137 14.87 0.64 -6.82
C ALA A 137 15.50 1.17 -5.53
N GLU A 138 15.17 0.61 -4.35
CA GLU A 138 15.53 1.25 -3.09
C GLU A 138 16.43 0.41 -2.17
N ILE A 139 16.30 -0.92 -2.18
CA ILE A 139 17.10 -1.80 -1.34
C ILE A 139 17.79 -2.87 -2.21
N ASP A 140 19.08 -2.69 -2.42
CA ASP A 140 19.91 -3.70 -3.05
C ASP A 140 19.88 -5.01 -2.26
N ASN A 141 19.96 -6.15 -2.95
CA ASN A 141 19.98 -7.47 -2.34
C ASN A 141 18.70 -7.81 -1.53
N SER A 142 17.59 -7.12 -1.81
CA SER A 142 16.28 -7.45 -1.25
C SER A 142 15.44 -8.27 -2.25
N LYS A 143 14.45 -8.94 -1.72
CA LYS A 143 13.46 -9.69 -2.52
C LYS A 143 12.09 -9.65 -1.86
N ILE A 144 11.06 -9.83 -2.67
CA ILE A 144 9.74 -10.15 -2.16
C ILE A 144 9.75 -11.63 -1.78
N VAL A 145 9.60 -11.91 -0.49
CA VAL A 145 9.57 -13.28 0.05
C VAL A 145 8.29 -13.98 -0.40
N GLY A 146 7.17 -13.25 -0.29
CA GLY A 146 5.87 -13.71 -0.73
C GLY A 146 4.80 -12.66 -0.53
N GLN A 147 3.62 -12.95 -1.07
CA GLN A 147 2.40 -12.17 -0.89
C GLN A 147 1.29 -13.01 -0.26
N PHE A 148 0.32 -12.33 0.31
CA PHE A 148 -0.86 -12.98 0.87
C PHE A 148 -2.02 -12.85 -0.11
N PRO A 149 -2.87 -13.89 -0.26
CA PRO A 149 -4.03 -13.79 -1.13
C PRO A 149 -4.99 -12.71 -0.62
N ALA A 150 -5.60 -11.98 -1.55
CA ALA A 150 -6.66 -11.05 -1.21
C ALA A 150 -7.81 -11.81 -0.53
N GLN A 151 -8.31 -11.29 0.59
CA GLN A 151 -9.53 -11.79 1.21
C GLN A 151 -10.74 -11.42 0.34
N GLU A 152 -11.85 -12.12 0.52
CA GLU A 152 -13.10 -11.80 -0.17
C GLU A 152 -13.51 -10.34 0.13
N GLY A 153 -13.74 -9.56 -0.93
CA GLY A 153 -13.95 -8.12 -0.82
C GLY A 153 -12.69 -7.27 -0.80
N GLY A 154 -11.51 -7.88 -0.82
CA GLY A 154 -10.15 -7.34 -0.97
C GLY A 154 -9.88 -5.93 -0.44
N GLU A 155 -8.65 -5.69 -0.01
CA GLU A 155 -8.19 -4.34 0.27
C GLU A 155 -8.08 -3.54 -1.03
N GLN A 156 -8.61 -2.31 -1.06
CA GLN A 156 -8.59 -1.49 -2.26
C GLN A 156 -7.99 -0.12 -1.99
N PHE A 157 -7.19 0.38 -2.93
CA PHE A 157 -6.80 1.78 -2.94
C PHE A 157 -7.92 2.65 -3.51
N GLY A 158 -8.14 3.80 -2.88
CA GLY A 158 -9.01 4.85 -3.37
C GLY A 158 -8.30 6.20 -3.36
N LEU A 159 -8.75 7.12 -4.19
CA LEU A 159 -8.35 8.52 -4.10
C LEU A 159 -8.99 9.11 -2.85
N LEU A 160 -8.21 9.81 -2.03
CA LEU A 160 -8.67 10.34 -0.75
C LEU A 160 -8.99 11.83 -0.85
N PHE A 161 -10.09 12.24 -0.21
CA PHE A 161 -10.62 13.61 -0.22
C PHE A 161 -10.90 14.11 1.20
N ALA A 162 -10.97 15.43 1.35
CA ALA A 162 -11.58 16.01 2.53
C ALA A 162 -13.02 15.50 2.69
N LYS A 163 -13.50 15.39 3.96
CA LYS A 163 -14.85 14.91 4.25
C LYS A 163 -15.91 15.83 3.65
N GLY A 164 -16.85 15.26 2.90
CA GLY A 164 -17.93 15.99 2.22
C GLY A 164 -17.50 16.67 0.91
N ASN A 165 -16.37 16.30 0.33
CA ASN A 165 -15.88 16.89 -0.92
C ASN A 165 -16.78 16.50 -2.11
N PRO A 166 -17.38 17.46 -2.84
CA PRO A 166 -18.26 17.17 -3.97
C PRO A 166 -17.55 16.56 -5.19
N LEU A 167 -16.21 16.67 -5.27
CA LEU A 167 -15.43 16.15 -6.38
C LEU A 167 -15.45 14.61 -6.45
N VAL A 168 -15.75 13.93 -5.33
CA VAL A 168 -15.80 12.45 -5.26
C VAL A 168 -16.66 11.85 -6.36
N SER A 169 -17.86 12.39 -6.58
CA SER A 169 -18.78 11.87 -7.60
C SER A 169 -18.22 11.98 -9.02
N CYS A 170 -17.63 13.13 -9.35
CA CYS A 170 -17.02 13.34 -10.68
C CYS A 170 -15.82 12.41 -10.89
N VAL A 171 -15.02 12.20 -9.86
CA VAL A 171 -13.87 11.28 -9.93
C VAL A 171 -14.35 9.83 -10.08
N ASN A 172 -15.42 9.43 -9.40
CA ASN A 172 -15.99 8.08 -9.56
C ASN A 172 -16.51 7.84 -10.97
N GLU A 173 -17.12 8.84 -11.61
CA GLU A 173 -17.52 8.74 -13.03
C GLU A 173 -16.31 8.52 -13.95
N VAL A 174 -15.19 9.21 -13.70
CA VAL A 174 -13.96 9.01 -14.45
C VAL A 174 -13.37 7.62 -14.22
N ILE A 175 -13.29 7.15 -12.97
CA ILE A 175 -12.80 5.80 -12.64
C ILE A 175 -13.67 4.74 -13.34
N ALA A 176 -14.99 4.88 -13.27
CA ALA A 176 -15.91 3.95 -13.95
C ALA A 176 -15.71 3.96 -15.48
N GLY A 177 -15.46 5.12 -16.08
CA GLY A 177 -15.12 5.25 -17.50
C GLY A 177 -13.83 4.53 -17.86
N LEU A 178 -12.77 4.72 -17.07
CA LEU A 178 -11.48 4.05 -17.25
C LEU A 178 -11.58 2.52 -17.07
N GLN A 179 -12.41 2.06 -16.14
CA GLN A 179 -12.71 0.63 -15.95
C GLN A 179 -13.46 0.07 -17.17
N ALA A 180 -14.50 0.75 -17.64
CA ALA A 180 -15.33 0.30 -18.75
C ALA A 180 -14.57 0.26 -20.08
N SER A 181 -13.62 1.18 -20.30
CA SER A 181 -12.74 1.20 -21.48
C SER A 181 -11.60 0.18 -21.42
N GLY A 182 -11.29 -0.37 -20.26
CA GLY A 182 -10.11 -1.21 -20.03
C GLY A 182 -8.82 -0.42 -19.85
N GLU A 183 -8.85 0.90 -19.90
CA GLU A 183 -7.67 1.76 -19.75
C GLU A 183 -7.06 1.67 -18.35
N LEU A 184 -7.91 1.59 -17.32
CA LEU A 184 -7.43 1.41 -15.94
C LEU A 184 -6.60 0.12 -15.80
N GLN A 185 -7.03 -0.98 -16.43
CA GLN A 185 -6.29 -2.24 -16.42
C GLN A 185 -4.93 -2.10 -17.14
N GLN A 186 -4.89 -1.40 -18.27
CA GLN A 186 -3.64 -1.14 -18.99
C GLN A 186 -2.65 -0.34 -18.14
N ILE A 187 -3.11 0.70 -17.43
CA ILE A 187 -2.29 1.47 -16.50
C ILE A 187 -1.77 0.58 -15.36
N GLN A 188 -2.62 -0.27 -14.81
CA GLN A 188 -2.21 -1.21 -13.76
C GLN A 188 -1.16 -2.20 -14.26
N ASP A 189 -1.34 -2.77 -15.44
CA ASP A 189 -0.42 -3.72 -16.06
C ASP A 189 0.94 -3.06 -16.38
N GLU A 190 0.94 -1.80 -16.76
CA GLU A 190 2.17 -1.05 -17.06
C GLU A 190 2.95 -0.66 -15.80
N TRP A 191 2.26 -0.20 -14.75
CA TRP A 191 2.90 0.48 -13.63
C TRP A 191 2.91 -0.31 -12.31
N LEU A 192 1.98 -1.25 -12.13
CA LEU A 192 1.77 -1.96 -10.88
C LEU A 192 1.96 -3.48 -10.99
N ALA A 193 2.14 -4.01 -12.20
CA ALA A 193 2.48 -5.41 -12.40
C ALA A 193 4.00 -5.61 -12.29
N GLY A 194 4.40 -6.55 -11.44
CA GLY A 194 5.77 -7.02 -11.32
C GLY A 194 5.87 -8.51 -11.68
N GLU A 195 7.04 -9.10 -11.49
CA GLU A 195 7.15 -10.56 -11.52
C GLU A 195 6.24 -11.17 -10.46
N ALA A 196 5.56 -12.27 -10.79
CA ALA A 196 4.61 -12.90 -9.88
C ALA A 196 5.29 -13.31 -8.56
N ALA A 197 5.02 -12.56 -7.50
CA ALA A 197 5.48 -12.92 -6.16
C ALA A 197 4.77 -14.21 -5.71
N PRO A 198 5.48 -15.17 -5.08
CA PRO A 198 4.86 -16.40 -4.59
C PRO A 198 3.81 -16.09 -3.51
N TYR A 199 2.77 -16.93 -3.43
CA TYR A 199 1.82 -16.83 -2.33
C TYR A 199 2.30 -17.64 -1.13
N PHE A 200 2.14 -17.07 0.06
CA PHE A 200 2.29 -17.82 1.29
C PHE A 200 1.16 -18.85 1.42
N THR A 201 1.52 -20.03 1.92
CA THR A 201 0.55 -21.07 2.30
C THR A 201 0.27 -21.00 3.81
N GLU A 202 -0.83 -21.60 4.24
CA GLU A 202 -1.21 -21.74 5.66
C GLU A 202 -0.19 -22.54 6.47
#